data_63ea2671223fcb3c0578b0e878fbd35f
#
_entry.id   63ea2671223fcb3c0578b0e878fbd35f
#
_cell.length_a   1.000
_cell.length_b   1.000
_cell.length_c   1.000
_cell.angle_alpha   90.00
_cell.angle_beta   90.00
_cell.angle_gamma   90.00
#
_symmetry.space_group_name_H-M   'P 1'
#
loop_
_entity.id
_entity.type
_entity.pdbx_description
1 polymer ?
#
loop_
_entity_poly.entity_id
_entity_poly.type
_entity_poly.pdbx_seq_one_letter_code
_entity_poly.pdbx_strand_id
1 'polypeptide(L)'
;MVAEQHDNREPSPTGATKLETFYHVDIVVIGAGQAGLSAAYYLKKTGIEPGKGFVIIDDEPGPGGAWQHRWSSLTLDNVNGINDLPGLAFDDTVNTKDKTLKASVALLLHYGVYEKTFELPVIRPLKVQRVTEKNGYFLIHTNGVQFKARGIVNATGTWKTPRIPSYPGSEKFKGQQLHTADYINAQAFEGKHVIVVGAGISAIQLLNEVSKVTQTSWVTRRPPECKDFDFNPDLGREAVAMVEARVRDGLPPKS
;
A
#
# COMPACT_ATOMS: atom_id res chain seq x y z
N MET A 1 12.53 -70.95 -26.97
CA MET A 1 13.36 -70.34 -25.93
C MET A 1 13.29 -68.85 -26.11
N VAL A 2 12.43 -68.21 -25.32
CA VAL A 2 12.26 -66.74 -25.34
C VAL A 2 12.90 -66.26 -24.05
N ALA A 3 13.90 -65.38 -24.18
CA ALA A 3 14.57 -64.77 -23.03
C ALA A 3 13.79 -63.57 -22.54
N GLU A 4 13.28 -63.61 -21.33
CA GLU A 4 12.72 -62.48 -20.60
C GLU A 4 13.89 -61.61 -20.14
N GLN A 5 13.92 -60.36 -20.63
CA GLN A 5 14.78 -59.29 -20.07
C GLN A 5 14.06 -58.63 -18.92
N HIS A 6 14.51 -58.82 -17.69
CA HIS A 6 14.13 -58.02 -16.53
C HIS A 6 14.77 -56.63 -16.63
N ASP A 7 13.94 -55.64 -16.77
CA ASP A 7 14.31 -54.19 -16.68
C ASP A 7 14.45 -53.79 -15.21
N ASN A 8 15.66 -53.85 -14.66
CA ASN A 8 16.02 -53.35 -13.36
C ASN A 8 16.31 -51.85 -13.45
N ARG A 9 15.28 -50.99 -13.53
CA ARG A 9 15.42 -49.57 -13.25
C ARG A 9 15.22 -49.35 -11.76
N GLU A 10 16.34 -49.08 -11.07
CA GLU A 10 16.28 -48.51 -9.72
C GLU A 10 15.55 -47.17 -9.77
N PRO A 11 14.64 -46.87 -8.81
CA PRO A 11 14.01 -45.58 -8.72
C PRO A 11 15.07 -44.54 -8.30
N SER A 12 15.28 -43.55 -9.14
CA SER A 12 16.07 -42.36 -8.81
C SER A 12 15.57 -41.77 -7.48
N PRO A 13 16.46 -41.33 -6.58
CA PRO A 13 16.06 -40.66 -5.36
C PRO A 13 15.47 -39.29 -5.71
N THR A 14 14.15 -39.26 -5.84
CA THR A 14 13.39 -38.04 -6.06
C THR A 14 13.39 -37.19 -4.81
N GLY A 15 13.84 -35.94 -4.99
CA GLY A 15 13.40 -34.82 -4.16
C GLY A 15 14.06 -34.72 -2.80
N ALA A 16 15.31 -34.32 -2.76
CA ALA A 16 15.81 -33.60 -1.59
C ALA A 16 14.91 -32.37 -1.39
N THR A 17 14.00 -32.44 -0.44
CA THR A 17 13.22 -31.28 0.02
C THR A 17 14.22 -30.27 0.51
N LYS A 18 14.44 -29.22 -0.28
CA LYS A 18 15.32 -28.10 0.11
C LYS A 18 14.78 -27.56 1.40
N LEU A 19 15.47 -27.77 2.51
CA LEU A 19 15.07 -27.24 3.81
C LEU A 19 15.00 -25.73 3.67
N GLU A 20 13.79 -25.20 3.67
CA GLU A 20 13.58 -23.75 3.66
C GLU A 20 14.08 -23.20 4.98
N THR A 21 15.11 -22.36 4.92
CA THR A 21 15.65 -21.69 6.10
C THR A 21 14.81 -20.46 6.39
N PHE A 22 14.20 -20.42 7.57
CA PHE A 22 13.44 -19.27 8.04
C PHE A 22 14.23 -18.45 9.06
N TYR A 23 14.25 -17.12 8.86
CA TYR A 23 14.72 -16.21 9.89
C TYR A 23 13.62 -16.02 10.94
N HIS A 24 13.99 -16.11 12.20
CA HIS A 24 13.07 -16.01 13.32
C HIS A 24 13.06 -14.60 13.88
N VAL A 25 11.88 -13.98 13.93
CA VAL A 25 11.62 -12.70 14.60
C VAL A 25 10.30 -12.79 15.35
N ASP A 26 10.04 -11.90 16.30
CA ASP A 26 8.74 -11.91 16.98
C ASP A 26 7.64 -11.36 16.08
N ILE A 27 7.91 -10.27 15.34
CA ILE A 27 6.91 -9.59 14.51
C ILE A 27 7.48 -9.28 13.12
N VAL A 28 6.70 -9.54 12.08
CA VAL A 28 6.96 -9.03 10.73
C VAL A 28 5.93 -7.99 10.36
N VAL A 29 6.37 -6.79 10.02
CA VAL A 29 5.54 -5.73 9.43
C VAL A 29 5.65 -5.86 7.90
N ILE A 30 4.53 -6.01 7.22
CA ILE A 30 4.47 -6.18 5.76
C ILE A 30 4.02 -4.86 5.13
N GLY A 31 4.95 -4.15 4.50
CA GLY A 31 4.79 -2.82 3.90
C GLY A 31 5.42 -1.72 4.73
N ALA A 32 6.25 -0.87 4.09
CA ALA A 32 6.90 0.31 4.68
C ALA A 32 6.26 1.63 4.20
N GLY A 33 4.95 1.62 4.04
CA GLY A 33 4.15 2.83 3.88
C GLY A 33 3.83 3.48 5.24
N GLN A 34 2.95 4.49 5.24
CA GLN A 34 2.56 5.23 6.45
C GLN A 34 2.17 4.31 7.62
N ALA A 35 1.34 3.31 7.37
CA ALA A 35 0.88 2.39 8.41
C ALA A 35 2.00 1.51 8.97
N GLY A 36 2.86 0.98 8.11
CA GLY A 36 3.97 0.12 8.53
C GLY A 36 5.04 0.87 9.30
N LEU A 37 5.42 2.06 8.84
CA LEU A 37 6.39 2.91 9.54
C LEU A 37 5.86 3.37 10.91
N SER A 38 4.58 3.75 10.99
CA SER A 38 3.94 4.10 12.26
C SER A 38 3.90 2.91 13.22
N ALA A 39 3.53 1.73 12.74
CA ALA A 39 3.54 0.52 13.55
C ALA A 39 4.95 0.20 14.08
N ALA A 40 5.96 0.26 13.22
CA ALA A 40 7.35 0.00 13.58
C ALA A 40 7.88 0.99 14.63
N TYR A 41 7.52 2.27 14.52
CA TYR A 41 7.83 3.27 15.56
C TYR A 41 7.30 2.84 16.93
N TYR A 42 6.02 2.44 16.99
CA TYR A 42 5.44 2.02 18.27
C TYR A 42 6.00 0.68 18.76
N LEU A 43 6.31 -0.27 17.87
CA LEU A 43 7.02 -1.50 18.26
C LEU A 43 8.37 -1.18 18.95
N LYS A 44 9.17 -0.30 18.34
CA LYS A 44 10.43 0.17 18.93
C LYS A 44 10.18 0.90 20.27
N LYS A 45 9.18 1.77 20.34
CA LYS A 45 8.81 2.52 21.54
C LYS A 45 8.35 1.63 22.70
N THR A 46 7.75 0.47 22.41
CA THR A 46 7.36 -0.53 23.42
C THR A 46 8.51 -1.46 23.82
N GLY A 47 9.72 -1.23 23.32
CA GLY A 47 10.93 -1.96 23.72
C GLY A 47 11.22 -3.21 22.86
N ILE A 48 10.51 -3.43 21.76
CA ILE A 48 10.81 -4.54 20.85
C ILE A 48 12.02 -4.14 20.00
N GLU A 49 13.09 -4.95 20.04
CA GLU A 49 14.38 -4.63 19.44
C GLU A 49 14.31 -4.66 17.91
N PRO A 50 14.67 -3.56 17.21
CA PRO A 50 14.74 -3.54 15.74
C PRO A 50 15.72 -4.58 15.19
N GLY A 51 15.32 -5.29 14.16
CA GLY A 51 16.14 -6.31 13.49
C GLY A 51 16.15 -7.68 14.15
N LYS A 52 15.88 -7.78 15.45
CA LYS A 52 15.78 -9.06 16.18
C LYS A 52 14.34 -9.37 16.59
N GLY A 53 13.68 -8.44 17.27
CA GLY A 53 12.29 -8.59 17.69
C GLY A 53 11.31 -8.31 16.55
N PHE A 54 11.61 -7.34 15.69
CA PHE A 54 10.79 -7.10 14.49
C PHE A 54 11.61 -6.67 13.28
N VAL A 55 11.05 -6.93 12.09
CA VAL A 55 11.53 -6.41 10.81
C VAL A 55 10.37 -5.86 10.00
N ILE A 56 10.66 -4.98 9.05
CA ILE A 56 9.71 -4.46 8.07
C ILE A 56 10.12 -5.01 6.71
N ILE A 57 9.19 -5.55 5.96
CA ILE A 57 9.42 -6.05 4.60
C ILE A 57 8.65 -5.18 3.63
N ASP A 58 9.32 -4.69 2.59
CA ASP A 58 8.69 -3.86 1.56
C ASP A 58 9.17 -4.27 0.18
N ASP A 59 8.27 -4.35 -0.80
CA ASP A 59 8.58 -4.76 -2.17
C ASP A 59 8.93 -3.59 -3.11
N GLU A 60 8.91 -2.36 -2.61
CA GLU A 60 9.33 -1.18 -3.34
C GLU A 60 10.86 -1.05 -3.36
N PRO A 61 11.43 -0.39 -4.37
CA PRO A 61 12.87 -0.16 -4.44
C PRO A 61 13.37 0.88 -3.44
N GLY A 62 12.50 1.74 -2.93
CA GLY A 62 12.84 2.85 -2.05
C GLY A 62 11.72 3.21 -1.07
N PRO A 63 11.96 4.20 -0.18
CA PRO A 63 10.96 4.70 0.75
C PRO A 63 9.81 5.42 0.02
N GLY A 64 8.65 5.55 0.69
CA GLY A 64 7.52 6.32 0.19
C GLY A 64 6.23 5.54 -0.01
N GLY A 65 6.28 4.20 0.01
CA GLY A 65 5.09 3.35 -0.19
C GLY A 65 4.31 3.76 -1.44
N ALA A 66 2.99 3.86 -1.36
CA ALA A 66 2.12 4.23 -2.49
C ALA A 66 2.39 5.64 -3.07
N TRP A 67 3.11 6.51 -2.36
CA TRP A 67 3.44 7.85 -2.86
C TRP A 67 4.41 7.83 -4.03
N GLN A 68 5.22 6.79 -4.16
CA GLN A 68 6.13 6.60 -5.30
C GLN A 68 5.39 6.56 -6.65
N HIS A 69 4.12 6.13 -6.62
CA HIS A 69 3.30 5.90 -7.81
C HIS A 69 2.28 7.00 -8.07
N ARG A 70 2.29 8.10 -7.28
CA ARG A 70 1.38 9.21 -7.51
C ARG A 70 1.79 10.01 -8.74
N TRP A 71 0.79 10.50 -9.46
CA TRP A 71 1.00 11.30 -10.66
C TRP A 71 1.78 12.60 -10.37
N SER A 72 2.57 13.02 -11.33
CA SER A 72 3.57 14.07 -11.15
C SER A 72 3.03 15.49 -10.96
N SER A 73 1.78 15.75 -11.33
CA SER A 73 1.08 17.02 -11.13
C SER A 73 0.47 17.15 -9.73
N LEU A 74 0.50 16.10 -8.90
CA LEU A 74 0.10 16.17 -7.50
C LEU A 74 1.22 16.83 -6.70
N THR A 75 1.01 18.11 -6.35
CA THR A 75 1.94 18.94 -5.59
C THR A 75 1.44 19.18 -4.16
N LEU A 76 2.26 19.82 -3.32
CA LEU A 76 1.86 20.22 -1.97
C LEU A 76 0.74 21.27 -1.96
N ASP A 77 0.47 21.93 -3.09
CA ASP A 77 -0.64 22.87 -3.25
C ASP A 77 -2.01 22.15 -3.39
N ASN A 78 -2.02 21.02 -4.10
CA ASN A 78 -3.27 20.35 -4.48
C ASN A 78 -3.47 18.96 -3.84
N VAL A 79 -2.53 18.52 -3.02
CA VAL A 79 -2.71 17.30 -2.21
C VAL A 79 -3.68 17.56 -1.06
N ASN A 80 -4.55 16.60 -0.79
CA ASN A 80 -5.53 16.72 0.30
C ASN A 80 -4.90 16.34 1.64
N GLY A 81 -4.09 17.25 2.19
CA GLY A 81 -3.42 17.07 3.48
C GLY A 81 -2.36 15.96 3.49
N ILE A 82 -1.33 16.16 4.27
CA ILE A 82 -0.32 15.16 4.60
C ILE A 82 -0.25 15.09 6.11
N ASN A 83 -0.45 13.89 6.65
CA ASN A 83 -0.37 13.68 8.09
C ASN A 83 1.06 13.38 8.52
N ASP A 84 1.44 13.88 9.68
CA ASP A 84 2.69 13.55 10.33
C ASP A 84 2.79 12.04 10.62
N LEU A 85 4.01 11.55 10.65
CA LEU A 85 4.31 10.25 11.21
C LEU A 85 4.60 10.38 12.73
N PRO A 86 4.32 9.36 13.53
CA PRO A 86 4.56 9.41 14.96
C PRO A 86 6.02 9.78 15.29
N GLY A 87 6.22 10.84 16.04
CA GLY A 87 7.54 11.28 16.51
C GLY A 87 8.35 12.14 15.53
N LEU A 88 7.85 12.41 14.32
CA LEU A 88 8.50 13.31 13.36
C LEU A 88 7.44 14.01 12.50
N ALA A 89 7.37 15.34 12.59
CA ALA A 89 6.47 16.12 11.78
C ALA A 89 6.94 16.19 10.32
N PHE A 90 6.00 16.32 9.40
CA PHE A 90 6.30 16.46 7.97
C PHE A 90 7.11 17.73 7.67
N ASP A 91 6.76 18.81 8.35
CA ASP A 91 7.43 20.13 8.22
C ASP A 91 8.88 20.12 8.72
N ASP A 92 9.26 19.18 9.59
CA ASP A 92 10.65 19.05 10.07
C ASP A 92 11.60 18.51 9.00
N THR A 93 11.06 17.89 7.94
CA THR A 93 11.87 17.20 6.94
C THR A 93 11.68 17.74 5.52
N VAL A 94 10.60 18.48 5.28
CA VAL A 94 10.20 18.96 3.96
C VAL A 94 9.90 20.45 4.02
N ASN A 95 10.37 21.20 3.02
CA ASN A 95 9.99 22.60 2.89
C ASN A 95 8.54 22.73 2.39
N THR A 96 7.59 22.75 3.29
CA THR A 96 6.14 22.84 2.98
C THR A 96 5.70 24.22 2.47
N LYS A 97 6.59 25.23 2.51
CA LYS A 97 6.35 26.55 1.89
C LYS A 97 6.45 26.50 0.36
N ASP A 98 7.23 25.56 -0.17
CA ASP A 98 7.28 25.31 -1.61
C ASP A 98 6.06 24.49 -2.05
N LYS A 99 4.99 25.19 -2.41
CA LYS A 99 3.75 24.58 -2.86
C LYS A 99 3.85 23.85 -4.20
N THR A 100 4.89 24.13 -4.98
CA THR A 100 5.14 23.50 -6.28
C THR A 100 5.83 22.13 -6.16
N LEU A 101 6.37 21.81 -4.97
CA LEU A 101 7.02 20.54 -4.71
C LEU A 101 6.05 19.38 -4.94
N LYS A 102 6.46 18.40 -5.73
CA LYS A 102 5.67 17.21 -6.00
C LYS A 102 5.47 16.40 -4.72
N ALA A 103 4.23 16.02 -4.43
CA ALA A 103 3.91 15.22 -3.25
C ALA A 103 4.69 13.90 -3.23
N SER A 104 4.88 13.24 -4.39
CA SER A 104 5.70 12.05 -4.49
C SER A 104 7.14 12.30 -4.02
N VAL A 105 7.78 13.40 -4.42
CA VAL A 105 9.15 13.72 -4.00
C VAL A 105 9.21 14.02 -2.50
N ALA A 106 8.29 14.84 -2.01
CA ALA A 106 8.21 15.25 -0.62
C ALA A 106 8.04 14.05 0.33
N LEU A 107 7.11 13.14 0.00
CA LEU A 107 6.83 11.98 0.85
C LEU A 107 7.96 10.92 0.80
N LEU A 108 8.61 10.74 -0.34
CA LEU A 108 9.77 9.86 -0.42
C LEU A 108 10.91 10.36 0.47
N LEU A 109 11.17 11.68 0.44
CA LEU A 109 12.16 12.30 1.31
C LEU A 109 11.80 12.10 2.79
N HIS A 110 10.57 12.47 3.18
CA HIS A 110 10.10 12.37 4.56
C HIS A 110 10.20 10.93 5.10
N TYR A 111 9.71 9.94 4.35
CA TYR A 111 9.76 8.54 4.79
C TYR A 111 11.19 8.01 4.86
N GLY A 112 12.05 8.40 3.91
CA GLY A 112 13.46 8.03 3.95
C GLY A 112 14.21 8.62 5.14
N VAL A 113 13.91 9.87 5.51
CA VAL A 113 14.44 10.50 6.74
C VAL A 113 13.89 9.80 7.97
N TYR A 114 12.58 9.49 8.00
CA TYR A 114 11.92 8.80 9.09
C TYR A 114 12.56 7.43 9.38
N GLU A 115 12.76 6.62 8.37
CA GLU A 115 13.40 5.30 8.49
C GLU A 115 14.80 5.41 9.12
N LYS A 116 15.57 6.40 8.71
CA LYS A 116 16.92 6.65 9.21
C LYS A 116 16.91 7.19 10.63
N THR A 117 16.05 8.19 10.93
CA THR A 117 15.96 8.83 12.24
C THR A 117 15.59 7.81 13.32
N PHE A 118 14.68 6.90 13.01
CA PHE A 118 14.26 5.88 13.97
C PHE A 118 14.97 4.54 13.79
N GLU A 119 15.97 4.45 12.90
CA GLU A 119 16.77 3.22 12.64
C GLU A 119 15.86 2.00 12.40
N LEU A 120 14.84 2.18 11.58
CA LEU A 120 13.85 1.13 11.34
C LEU A 120 14.44 0.04 10.44
N PRO A 121 14.27 -1.25 10.77
CA PRO A 121 14.88 -2.38 10.06
C PRO A 121 14.09 -2.74 8.80
N VAL A 122 14.09 -1.87 7.80
CA VAL A 122 13.37 -2.07 6.54
C VAL A 122 14.21 -2.89 5.56
N ILE A 123 13.67 -4.02 5.13
CA ILE A 123 14.27 -4.94 4.15
C ILE A 123 13.55 -4.74 2.81
N ARG A 124 14.25 -4.21 1.83
CA ARG A 124 13.72 -3.99 0.47
C ARG A 124 14.81 -4.12 -0.62
N PRO A 125 14.46 -4.44 -1.88
CA PRO A 125 13.13 -4.87 -2.29
C PRO A 125 12.90 -6.34 -1.89
N LEU A 126 11.85 -6.63 -1.14
CA LEU A 126 11.51 -7.99 -0.73
C LEU A 126 9.99 -8.20 -0.76
N LYS A 127 9.52 -8.98 -1.73
CA LYS A 127 8.10 -9.19 -1.96
C LYS A 127 7.57 -10.39 -1.18
N VAL A 128 6.61 -10.17 -0.30
CA VAL A 128 5.85 -11.25 0.33
C VAL A 128 4.91 -11.86 -0.72
N GLN A 129 5.00 -13.17 -0.90
CA GLN A 129 4.21 -13.93 -1.86
C GLN A 129 3.05 -14.65 -1.17
N ARG A 130 3.29 -15.15 0.04
CA ARG A 130 2.32 -15.92 0.80
C ARG A 130 2.64 -15.87 2.28
N VAL A 131 1.61 -15.86 3.10
CA VAL A 131 1.69 -16.07 4.55
C VAL A 131 0.85 -17.29 4.88
N THR A 132 1.41 -18.21 5.67
CA THR A 132 0.71 -19.39 6.18
C THR A 132 0.89 -19.45 7.69
N GLU A 133 -0.05 -20.08 8.38
CA GLU A 133 0.08 -20.35 9.80
C GLU A 133 0.43 -21.84 10.01
N LYS A 134 1.38 -22.09 10.91
CA LYS A 134 1.75 -23.45 11.31
C LYS A 134 2.22 -23.46 12.77
N ASN A 135 1.57 -24.26 13.60
CA ASN A 135 1.93 -24.46 15.02
C ASN A 135 2.03 -23.12 15.81
N GLY A 136 1.09 -22.20 15.60
CA GLY A 136 1.03 -20.91 16.27
C GLY A 136 2.06 -19.87 15.78
N TYR A 137 2.70 -20.11 14.64
CA TYR A 137 3.61 -19.17 13.99
C TYR A 137 3.15 -18.84 12.57
N PHE A 138 3.40 -17.63 12.17
CA PHE A 138 3.28 -17.20 10.77
C PHE A 138 4.56 -17.53 10.01
N LEU A 139 4.42 -18.20 8.87
CA LEU A 139 5.48 -18.44 7.91
C LEU A 139 5.29 -17.49 6.74
N ILE A 140 6.22 -16.54 6.59
CA ILE A 140 6.18 -15.49 5.58
C ILE A 140 7.12 -15.90 4.44
N HIS A 141 6.53 -16.29 3.31
CA HIS A 141 7.23 -16.68 2.10
C HIS A 141 7.44 -15.47 1.20
N THR A 142 8.67 -15.21 0.83
CA THR A 142 9.04 -14.08 -0.03
C THR A 142 9.77 -14.56 -1.28
N ASN A 143 10.07 -13.64 -2.20
CA ASN A 143 10.93 -13.90 -3.35
C ASN A 143 12.43 -14.00 -3.00
N GLY A 144 12.77 -13.97 -1.71
CA GLY A 144 14.15 -14.08 -1.21
C GLY A 144 14.15 -14.82 0.13
N VAL A 145 14.49 -14.12 1.18
CA VAL A 145 14.57 -14.63 2.56
C VAL A 145 13.18 -14.97 3.12
N GLN A 146 13.07 -16.11 3.81
CA GLN A 146 11.84 -16.54 4.46
C GLN A 146 11.84 -16.16 5.94
N PHE A 147 10.67 -15.83 6.52
CA PHE A 147 10.55 -15.48 7.93
C PHE A 147 9.55 -16.36 8.66
N LYS A 148 9.87 -16.64 9.93
CA LYS A 148 8.95 -17.26 10.88
C LYS A 148 8.73 -16.27 12.02
N ALA A 149 7.47 -15.88 12.25
CA ALA A 149 7.12 -14.87 13.24
C ALA A 149 5.98 -15.32 14.15
N ARG A 150 5.93 -14.75 15.36
CA ARG A 150 4.80 -14.94 16.30
C ARG A 150 3.61 -14.03 15.94
N GLY A 151 3.89 -12.90 15.27
CA GLY A 151 2.88 -11.95 14.84
C GLY A 151 3.21 -11.32 13.51
N ILE A 152 2.19 -10.82 12.84
CA ILE A 152 2.32 -9.99 11.64
C ILE A 152 1.52 -8.71 11.78
N VAL A 153 2.05 -7.62 11.22
CA VAL A 153 1.31 -6.38 11.00
C VAL A 153 1.11 -6.25 9.50
N ASN A 154 -0.13 -6.40 9.04
CA ASN A 154 -0.46 -6.23 7.64
C ASN A 154 -0.62 -4.74 7.31
N ALA A 155 0.38 -4.14 6.69
CA ALA A 155 0.44 -2.74 6.26
C ALA A 155 0.62 -2.60 4.74
N THR A 156 0.14 -3.58 3.96
CA THR A 156 0.34 -3.70 2.51
C THR A 156 -0.36 -2.62 1.68
N GLY A 157 -1.25 -1.84 2.29
CA GLY A 157 -2.05 -0.84 1.57
C GLY A 157 -2.96 -1.45 0.50
N THR A 158 -3.41 -0.60 -0.43
CA THR A 158 -4.36 -1.01 -1.49
C THR A 158 -3.91 -0.59 -2.89
N TRP A 159 -2.75 0.06 -3.01
CA TRP A 159 -2.31 0.64 -4.29
C TRP A 159 -2.05 -0.40 -5.38
N LYS A 160 -1.35 -1.49 -5.04
CA LYS A 160 -0.95 -2.53 -6.00
C LYS A 160 -2.08 -3.49 -6.39
N THR A 161 -3.14 -3.54 -5.59
CA THR A 161 -4.34 -4.33 -5.85
C THR A 161 -5.59 -3.47 -5.74
N PRO A 162 -5.76 -2.50 -6.65
CA PRO A 162 -6.92 -1.62 -6.63
C PRO A 162 -8.20 -2.44 -6.94
N ARG A 163 -9.28 -2.10 -6.26
CA ARG A 163 -10.59 -2.63 -6.62
C ARG A 163 -11.14 -1.85 -7.79
N ILE A 164 -11.10 -2.43 -8.97
CA ILE A 164 -11.73 -1.86 -10.16
C ILE A 164 -13.19 -2.32 -10.19
N PRO A 165 -14.17 -1.40 -10.04
CA PRO A 165 -15.57 -1.78 -10.10
C PRO A 165 -15.96 -2.19 -11.53
N SER A 166 -16.81 -3.23 -11.64
CA SER A 166 -17.43 -3.61 -12.90
C SER A 166 -18.84 -3.04 -12.96
N TYR A 167 -19.19 -2.43 -14.06
CA TYR A 167 -20.52 -1.89 -14.34
C TYR A 167 -21.16 -2.65 -15.50
N PRO A 168 -22.47 -3.01 -15.42
CA PRO A 168 -23.16 -3.63 -16.53
C PRO A 168 -23.06 -2.77 -17.79
N GLY A 169 -22.59 -3.34 -18.88
CA GLY A 169 -22.39 -2.64 -20.16
C GLY A 169 -21.06 -1.93 -20.32
N SER A 170 -20.17 -1.98 -19.33
CA SER A 170 -18.82 -1.37 -19.44
C SER A 170 -18.02 -1.96 -20.60
N GLU A 171 -18.25 -3.22 -20.94
CA GLU A 171 -17.65 -3.92 -22.08
C GLU A 171 -18.08 -3.36 -23.45
N LYS A 172 -19.20 -2.63 -23.51
CA LYS A 172 -19.72 -1.99 -24.72
C LYS A 172 -19.14 -0.59 -24.95
N PHE A 173 -18.55 -0.01 -23.94
CA PHE A 173 -17.93 1.29 -24.03
C PHE A 173 -16.67 1.21 -24.91
N LYS A 174 -16.68 1.93 -26.03
CA LYS A 174 -15.58 1.89 -27.01
C LYS A 174 -14.45 2.88 -26.71
N GLY A 175 -14.62 3.72 -25.71
CA GLY A 175 -13.59 4.65 -25.24
C GLY A 175 -12.58 3.97 -24.31
N GLN A 176 -11.55 4.71 -23.93
CA GLN A 176 -10.56 4.26 -22.98
C GLN A 176 -11.16 4.23 -21.56
N GLN A 177 -10.96 3.15 -20.84
CA GLN A 177 -11.33 3.01 -19.43
C GLN A 177 -10.04 2.92 -18.61
N LEU A 178 -9.93 3.74 -17.57
CA LEU A 178 -8.74 3.84 -16.74
C LEU A 178 -9.13 3.81 -15.27
N HIS A 179 -8.29 3.24 -14.44
CA HIS A 179 -8.32 3.43 -13.00
C HIS A 179 -7.39 4.60 -12.62
N THR A 180 -7.62 5.23 -11.47
CA THR A 180 -6.76 6.33 -10.96
C THR A 180 -5.28 5.95 -10.88
N ALA A 181 -4.96 4.67 -10.69
CA ALA A 181 -3.58 4.18 -10.69
C ALA A 181 -2.88 4.32 -12.04
N ASP A 182 -3.66 4.40 -13.13
CA ASP A 182 -3.15 4.51 -14.50
C ASP A 182 -3.07 5.98 -14.97
N TYR A 183 -3.51 6.92 -14.13
CA TYR A 183 -3.49 8.34 -14.46
C TYR A 183 -2.08 8.91 -14.39
N ILE A 184 -1.66 9.64 -15.43
CA ILE A 184 -0.34 10.27 -15.53
C ILE A 184 -0.44 11.78 -15.45
N ASN A 185 -1.27 12.40 -16.31
CA ASN A 185 -1.51 13.84 -16.37
C ASN A 185 -2.78 14.16 -17.16
N ALA A 186 -3.28 15.40 -17.03
CA ALA A 186 -4.50 15.85 -17.70
C ALA A 186 -4.33 16.02 -19.22
N GLN A 187 -3.14 16.32 -19.72
CA GLN A 187 -2.87 16.58 -21.14
C GLN A 187 -3.20 15.36 -22.02
N ALA A 188 -3.10 14.15 -21.47
CA ALA A 188 -3.49 12.92 -22.17
C ALA A 188 -4.97 12.89 -22.58
N PHE A 189 -5.80 13.77 -22.03
CA PHE A 189 -7.24 13.85 -22.27
C PHE A 189 -7.66 15.06 -23.14
N GLU A 190 -6.72 15.83 -23.60
CA GLU A 190 -7.00 17.00 -24.45
C GLU A 190 -7.83 16.62 -25.67
N GLY A 191 -8.87 17.40 -25.99
CA GLY A 191 -9.78 17.12 -27.09
C GLY A 191 -10.74 15.92 -26.89
N LYS A 192 -10.79 15.34 -25.71
CA LYS A 192 -11.70 14.23 -25.35
C LYS A 192 -12.79 14.72 -24.41
N HIS A 193 -13.84 13.93 -24.22
CA HIS A 193 -14.78 14.10 -23.12
C HIS A 193 -14.50 13.04 -22.06
N VAL A 194 -14.21 13.48 -20.83
CA VAL A 194 -13.84 12.57 -19.73
C VAL A 194 -14.98 12.42 -18.73
N ILE A 195 -15.38 11.19 -18.48
CA ILE A 195 -16.36 10.85 -17.45
C ILE A 195 -15.60 10.33 -16.23
N VAL A 196 -15.67 11.07 -15.13
CA VAL A 196 -15.08 10.65 -13.85
C VAL A 196 -16.15 9.97 -13.00
N VAL A 197 -15.92 8.70 -12.65
CA VAL A 197 -16.87 7.90 -11.86
C VAL A 197 -16.33 7.70 -10.45
N GLY A 198 -17.03 8.23 -9.47
CA GLY A 198 -16.68 8.13 -8.04
C GLY A 198 -16.82 9.44 -7.30
N ALA A 199 -16.87 9.38 -5.97
CA ALA A 199 -17.04 10.55 -5.09
C ALA A 199 -15.93 10.69 -4.05
N GLY A 200 -14.82 9.94 -4.20
CA GLY A 200 -13.66 10.04 -3.30
C GLY A 200 -12.74 11.20 -3.66
N ILE A 201 -11.80 11.49 -2.77
CA ILE A 201 -10.79 12.57 -2.92
C ILE A 201 -10.08 12.49 -4.28
N SER A 202 -9.68 11.30 -4.73
CA SER A 202 -9.03 11.13 -6.02
C SER A 202 -9.91 11.57 -7.20
N ALA A 203 -11.23 11.36 -7.15
CA ALA A 203 -12.14 11.83 -8.18
C ALA A 203 -12.19 13.36 -8.23
N ILE A 204 -12.23 14.01 -7.08
CA ILE A 204 -12.25 15.48 -6.98
C ILE A 204 -10.93 16.07 -7.49
N GLN A 205 -9.79 15.48 -7.10
CA GLN A 205 -8.47 15.91 -7.58
C GLN A 205 -8.36 15.79 -9.10
N LEU A 206 -8.78 14.65 -9.66
CA LEU A 206 -8.78 14.45 -11.13
C LEU A 206 -9.73 15.40 -11.85
N LEU A 207 -10.94 15.62 -11.32
CA LEU A 207 -11.88 16.59 -11.90
C LEU A 207 -11.28 18.00 -11.93
N ASN A 208 -10.67 18.43 -10.82
CA ASN A 208 -10.03 19.76 -10.76
C ASN A 208 -8.89 19.90 -11.77
N GLU A 209 -8.16 18.83 -12.06
CA GLU A 209 -7.05 18.87 -13.01
C GLU A 209 -7.52 18.72 -14.46
N VAL A 210 -8.35 17.72 -14.74
CA VAL A 210 -8.79 17.38 -16.09
C VAL A 210 -9.77 18.40 -16.67
N SER A 211 -10.63 19.01 -15.84
CA SER A 211 -11.57 20.05 -16.31
C SER A 211 -10.89 21.32 -16.84
N LYS A 212 -9.63 21.53 -16.51
CA LYS A 212 -8.85 22.66 -17.05
C LYS A 212 -8.41 22.47 -18.51
N VAL A 213 -8.39 21.23 -18.99
CA VAL A 213 -7.89 20.90 -20.34
C VAL A 213 -8.97 20.33 -21.25
N THR A 214 -10.07 19.80 -20.70
CA THR A 214 -11.13 19.20 -21.52
C THR A 214 -12.48 19.18 -20.81
N GLN A 215 -13.53 18.86 -21.56
CA GLN A 215 -14.88 18.71 -21.02
C GLN A 215 -14.96 17.47 -20.11
N THR A 216 -15.58 17.63 -18.94
CA THR A 216 -15.75 16.57 -17.96
C THR A 216 -17.21 16.36 -17.58
N SER A 217 -17.55 15.12 -17.26
CA SER A 217 -18.79 14.74 -16.57
C SER A 217 -18.45 13.99 -15.28
N TRP A 218 -19.14 14.32 -14.20
CA TRP A 218 -18.95 13.65 -12.92
C TRP A 218 -20.14 12.76 -12.58
N VAL A 219 -19.88 11.49 -12.31
CA VAL A 219 -20.90 10.49 -11.97
C VAL A 219 -20.68 9.97 -10.56
N THR A 220 -21.68 10.12 -9.72
CA THR A 220 -21.67 9.67 -8.32
C THR A 220 -22.93 8.88 -7.98
N ARG A 221 -22.86 8.02 -6.98
CA ARG A 221 -24.04 7.24 -6.51
C ARG A 221 -25.06 8.09 -5.73
N ARG A 222 -24.61 9.19 -5.16
CA ARG A 222 -25.43 10.15 -4.39
C ARG A 222 -24.97 11.55 -4.78
N PRO A 223 -25.82 12.57 -4.67
CA PRO A 223 -25.38 13.96 -4.83
C PRO A 223 -24.19 14.24 -3.92
N PRO A 224 -23.16 14.94 -4.41
CA PRO A 224 -22.01 15.29 -3.58
C PRO A 224 -22.45 16.29 -2.49
N GLU A 225 -22.04 16.02 -1.27
CA GLU A 225 -22.16 16.98 -0.16
C GLU A 225 -20.81 17.71 -0.03
N CYS A 226 -20.79 18.97 -0.44
CA CYS A 226 -19.65 19.84 -0.21
C CYS A 226 -19.72 20.39 1.22
N LYS A 227 -18.67 20.20 2.00
CA LYS A 227 -18.56 20.71 3.36
C LYS A 227 -17.41 21.70 3.43
N ASP A 228 -17.67 22.88 3.97
CA ASP A 228 -16.68 23.95 4.14
C ASP A 228 -15.88 23.77 5.45
N PHE A 229 -15.29 22.60 5.65
CA PHE A 229 -14.37 22.40 6.76
C PHE A 229 -13.19 21.53 6.35
N ASP A 230 -12.04 21.84 6.90
CA ASP A 230 -10.84 21.02 6.75
C ASP A 230 -11.02 19.65 7.41
N PHE A 231 -10.36 18.64 6.85
CA PHE A 231 -10.34 17.31 7.46
C PHE A 231 -9.77 17.40 8.88
N ASN A 232 -10.63 17.15 9.87
CA ASN A 232 -10.21 17.12 11.27
C ASN A 232 -9.69 15.71 11.61
N PRO A 233 -8.45 15.57 12.15
CA PRO A 233 -7.94 14.30 12.64
C PRO A 233 -8.83 13.58 13.65
N ASP A 234 -9.68 14.31 14.40
CA ASP A 234 -10.65 13.72 15.33
C ASP A 234 -11.70 12.88 14.61
N LEU A 235 -12.19 13.34 13.44
CA LEU A 235 -13.09 12.55 12.62
C LEU A 235 -12.44 11.23 12.14
N GLY A 236 -11.14 11.26 11.89
CA GLY A 236 -10.38 10.05 11.58
C GLY A 236 -10.32 9.09 12.78
N ARG A 237 -10.08 9.62 13.98
CA ARG A 237 -10.10 8.82 15.23
C ARG A 237 -11.48 8.21 15.52
N GLU A 238 -12.54 8.97 15.35
CA GLU A 238 -13.91 8.47 15.50
C GLU A 238 -14.23 7.35 14.51
N ALA A 239 -13.84 7.50 13.25
CA ALA A 239 -14.04 6.46 12.23
C ALA A 239 -13.28 5.18 12.59
N VAL A 240 -12.03 5.30 13.07
CA VAL A 240 -11.24 4.14 13.54
C VAL A 240 -11.89 3.49 14.75
N ALA A 241 -12.35 4.27 15.74
CA ALA A 241 -13.03 3.77 16.92
C ALA A 241 -14.32 3.01 16.57
N MET A 242 -15.10 3.51 15.60
CA MET A 242 -16.28 2.79 15.10
C MET A 242 -15.93 1.46 14.45
N VAL A 243 -14.87 1.42 13.64
CA VAL A 243 -14.40 0.17 13.01
C VAL A 243 -13.93 -0.81 14.08
N GLU A 244 -13.16 -0.34 15.06
CA GLU A 244 -12.67 -1.16 16.16
C GLU A 244 -13.80 -1.76 16.99
N ALA A 245 -14.82 -0.96 17.35
CA ALA A 245 -16.00 -1.43 18.07
C ALA A 245 -16.71 -2.54 17.28
N ARG A 246 -16.93 -2.35 15.98
CA ARG A 246 -17.56 -3.36 15.11
C ARG A 246 -16.77 -4.66 15.05
N VAL A 247 -15.43 -4.57 14.90
CA VAL A 247 -14.56 -5.77 14.87
C VAL A 247 -14.58 -6.49 16.21
N ARG A 248 -14.60 -5.75 17.34
CA ARG A 248 -14.74 -6.33 18.69
C ARG A 248 -16.07 -7.07 18.85
N ASP A 249 -17.13 -6.59 18.24
CA ASP A 249 -18.45 -7.21 18.23
C ASP A 249 -18.58 -8.34 17.20
N GLY A 250 -17.49 -8.76 16.55
CA GLY A 250 -17.46 -9.79 15.51
C GLY A 250 -18.13 -9.39 14.19
N LEU A 251 -18.38 -8.10 13.98
CA LEU A 251 -18.99 -7.57 12.77
C LEU A 251 -17.91 -7.15 11.75
N PRO A 252 -18.17 -7.31 10.44
CA PRO A 252 -17.22 -6.87 9.44
C PRO A 252 -17.05 -5.33 9.50
N PRO A 253 -15.84 -4.81 9.25
CA PRO A 253 -15.62 -3.38 9.13
C PRO A 253 -16.49 -2.82 7.99
N LYS A 254 -17.20 -1.72 8.24
CA LYS A 254 -17.86 -0.94 7.19
C LYS A 254 -16.95 0.19 6.76
N SER A 255 -16.76 0.34 5.48
CA SER A 255 -16.18 1.53 4.85
C SER A 255 -17.25 2.57 4.59
#